data_9708977dc65f029cb5782fc72e3627c1
#
_entry.id   9708977dc65f029cb5782fc72e3627c1
#
_cell.length_a   1.000
_cell.length_b   1.000
_cell.length_c   1.000
_cell.angle_alpha   90.00
_cell.angle_beta   90.00
_cell.angle_gamma   90.00
#
_symmetry.space_group_name_H-M   'P 1'
#
loop_
_entity.id
_entity.type
_entity.pdbx_description
1 polymer ?
#
loop_
_entity_poly.entity_id
_entity_poly.type
_entity_poly.pdbx_seq_one_letter_code
_entity_poly.pdbx_strand_id
1 'polypeptide(L)'
;MKNSITKRIMAGIVCAMVAVSICGCSEKPAQSSASESSVTSDAGSVSESVSEASDSSTATGTAAEITAKIKQDVKFPGMAEIGADRRSSFYDVDSDKIVSYSAFICGSGGSPDEIAVFEMSSSDDIPAVKKMLEERVAGQKSTCEQYPLAANYVYMFDDNNVVVNGNFVALIICADNAKAIEDFKAMAK
;
A
#
# COMPACT_ATOMS: atom_id res chain seq x y z
N MET A 1 -48.23 8.38 -20.40
CA MET A 1 -47.34 9.11 -21.29
C MET A 1 -45.96 8.62 -20.96
N LYS A 2 -45.47 7.53 -21.56
CA LYS A 2 -44.75 7.37 -22.82
C LYS A 2 -43.66 8.40 -23.03
N ASN A 3 -42.39 7.94 -22.84
CA ASN A 3 -41.23 8.12 -23.71
C ASN A 3 -40.05 7.41 -23.03
N SER A 4 -39.57 6.32 -23.41
CA SER A 4 -38.96 5.74 -24.63
C SER A 4 -37.99 6.70 -25.32
N ILE A 5 -36.76 6.20 -25.51
CA ILE A 5 -35.69 6.64 -26.41
C ILE A 5 -34.38 6.59 -25.63
N THR A 6 -33.28 5.92 -25.97
CA THR A 6 -32.85 5.44 -27.28
C THR A 6 -31.66 4.52 -27.11
N LYS A 7 -31.68 3.43 -27.82
CA LYS A 7 -30.53 2.61 -28.22
C LYS A 7 -29.55 3.41 -29.10
N ARG A 8 -28.32 3.01 -29.08
CA ARG A 8 -27.21 3.09 -30.07
C ARG A 8 -25.94 3.56 -29.34
N ILE A 9 -24.75 2.98 -29.50
CA ILE A 9 -24.07 2.62 -30.74
C ILE A 9 -23.04 1.53 -30.44
N MET A 10 -23.01 0.50 -31.27
CA MET A 10 -21.88 -0.39 -31.54
C MET A 10 -20.83 0.36 -32.38
N ALA A 11 -19.56 0.26 -32.01
CA ALA A 11 -18.41 0.39 -32.91
C ALA A 11 -17.25 -0.28 -32.17
N GLY A 12 -16.74 -1.41 -32.45
CA GLY A 12 -16.02 -1.85 -33.61
C GLY A 12 -14.59 -1.29 -33.57
N ILE A 13 -13.65 -1.96 -32.84
CA ILE A 13 -12.21 -1.64 -32.95
C ILE A 13 -11.47 -2.89 -33.30
N VAL A 14 -10.89 -2.80 -34.47
CA VAL A 14 -10.03 -3.69 -35.21
C VAL A 14 -8.78 -4.05 -34.42
N CYS A 15 -8.51 -5.37 -34.33
CA CYS A 15 -7.21 -5.94 -34.00
C CYS A 15 -6.15 -5.49 -35.02
N ALA A 16 -5.10 -4.85 -34.55
CA ALA A 16 -3.83 -4.77 -35.25
C ALA A 16 -2.80 -5.58 -34.47
N MET A 17 -2.53 -6.79 -34.92
CA MET A 17 -1.38 -7.58 -34.50
C MET A 17 -0.14 -7.00 -35.16
N VAL A 18 0.83 -6.59 -34.38
CA VAL A 18 2.21 -6.39 -34.84
C VAL A 18 3.07 -7.44 -34.18
N ALA A 19 3.44 -8.43 -34.94
CA ALA A 19 4.48 -9.39 -34.61
C ALA A 19 5.83 -8.73 -34.93
N VAL A 20 6.68 -8.55 -33.91
CA VAL A 20 8.11 -8.28 -34.13
C VAL A 20 8.90 -9.43 -33.54
N SER A 21 9.38 -10.27 -34.46
CA SER A 21 10.42 -11.26 -34.21
C SER A 21 11.77 -10.56 -34.26
N ILE A 22 12.56 -10.66 -33.20
CA ILE A 22 14.01 -10.41 -33.31
C ILE A 22 14.73 -11.59 -32.68
N CYS A 23 15.35 -12.37 -33.57
CA CYS A 23 16.41 -13.34 -33.33
C CYS A 23 17.72 -12.60 -33.11
N GLY A 24 18.61 -13.14 -32.27
CA GLY A 24 20.02 -12.73 -32.22
C GLY A 24 20.71 -13.21 -30.94
N CYS A 25 21.19 -14.41 -30.92
CA CYS A 25 22.54 -14.99 -30.75
C CYS A 25 23.47 -14.23 -29.80
N SER A 26 23.81 -14.90 -28.67
CA SER A 26 25.08 -15.62 -28.45
C SER A 26 26.35 -14.75 -28.36
N GLU A 27 26.97 -14.74 -27.17
CA GLU A 27 28.32 -15.31 -26.94
C GLU A 27 28.80 -15.01 -25.50
N LYS A 28 29.27 -16.05 -24.86
CA LYS A 28 30.19 -16.09 -23.72
C LYS A 28 31.57 -16.45 -24.35
N PRO A 29 32.76 -16.33 -23.73
CA PRO A 29 33.12 -16.30 -22.30
C PRO A 29 34.41 -15.50 -21.92
N ALA A 30 34.89 -15.78 -20.71
CA ALA A 30 36.23 -15.75 -20.14
C ALA A 30 36.63 -14.49 -19.32
N GLN A 31 36.77 -14.54 -18.02
CA GLN A 31 37.74 -15.17 -17.12
C GLN A 31 38.91 -14.26 -16.72
N SER A 32 39.18 -14.22 -15.39
CA SER A 32 40.45 -13.88 -14.72
C SER A 32 40.63 -12.37 -14.38
N SER A 33 40.93 -11.92 -13.20
CA SER A 33 41.87 -12.40 -12.17
C SER A 33 41.68 -11.70 -10.86
N ALA A 34 42.08 -12.36 -9.80
CA ALA A 34 42.19 -11.94 -8.43
C ALA A 34 43.18 -10.78 -8.23
N SER A 35 42.96 -9.97 -7.21
CA SER A 35 44.03 -9.43 -6.35
C SER A 35 43.46 -9.08 -5.00
N GLU A 36 44.01 -9.76 -3.99
CA GLU A 36 43.92 -9.46 -2.56
C GLU A 36 44.72 -8.19 -2.23
N SER A 37 44.26 -7.48 -1.21
CA SER A 37 45.06 -6.84 -0.13
C SER A 37 44.05 -6.15 0.79
N SER A 38 43.73 -6.65 1.95
CA SER A 38 44.37 -6.64 3.27
C SER A 38 44.46 -5.26 3.95
N VAL A 39 43.76 -5.25 5.10
CA VAL A 39 43.99 -4.57 6.40
C VAL A 39 43.98 -3.06 6.44
N THR A 40 43.17 -2.43 7.28
CA THR A 40 43.49 -2.16 8.67
C THR A 40 42.28 -1.67 9.44
N SER A 41 42.17 -2.16 10.66
CA SER A 41 41.29 -1.75 11.74
C SER A 41 41.52 -0.28 12.12
N ASP A 42 40.47 0.45 12.45
CA ASP A 42 40.57 1.35 13.60
C ASP A 42 39.22 1.44 14.32
N ALA A 43 39.33 1.28 15.61
CA ALA A 43 38.26 1.34 16.58
C ALA A 43 38.08 2.78 17.02
N GLY A 44 36.86 3.28 17.04
CA GLY A 44 36.48 4.56 17.58
C GLY A 44 35.16 4.47 18.31
N SER A 45 35.29 4.18 19.60
CA SER A 45 34.27 4.13 20.65
C SER A 45 33.62 5.48 20.92
N VAL A 46 32.45 5.39 21.60
CA VAL A 46 31.70 6.36 22.43
C VAL A 46 30.91 7.42 21.65
N SER A 47 29.60 7.57 21.89
CA SER A 47 29.03 7.93 23.18
C SER A 47 27.52 7.65 23.20
N GLU A 48 27.10 6.97 24.24
CA GLU A 48 25.72 7.00 24.72
C GLU A 48 25.30 8.45 24.98
N SER A 49 24.15 8.83 24.51
CA SER A 49 23.36 9.88 25.11
C SER A 49 21.95 9.38 25.29
N VAL A 50 21.72 8.74 26.41
CA VAL A 50 20.44 8.53 27.02
C VAL A 50 19.91 9.90 27.39
N SER A 51 18.84 10.34 26.75
CA SER A 51 17.95 11.37 27.27
C SER A 51 16.58 10.73 27.45
N GLU A 52 16.40 10.19 28.65
CA GLU A 52 15.06 10.01 29.20
C GLU A 52 14.47 11.41 29.40
N ALA A 53 13.47 11.72 28.62
CA ALA A 53 12.48 12.72 28.94
C ALA A 53 11.12 12.02 28.94
N SER A 54 10.75 11.57 30.11
CA SER A 54 9.38 11.18 30.43
C SER A 54 8.52 12.42 30.29
N ASP A 55 7.82 12.53 29.17
CA ASP A 55 6.65 13.39 29.07
C ASP A 55 5.48 12.52 28.63
N SER A 56 4.50 12.41 29.52
CA SER A 56 3.23 11.73 29.33
C SER A 56 2.34 12.55 28.39
N SER A 57 2.80 12.73 27.17
CA SER A 57 2.02 13.14 26.01
C SER A 57 1.58 11.85 25.33
N THR A 58 0.30 11.65 25.13
CA THR A 58 -0.26 10.59 24.28
C THR A 58 0.32 10.76 22.88
N ALA A 59 1.48 10.13 22.64
CA ALA A 59 2.18 10.26 21.37
C ALA A 59 1.31 9.68 20.26
N THR A 60 0.89 10.54 19.36
CA THR A 60 0.28 10.14 18.09
C THR A 60 1.37 9.50 17.24
N GLY A 61 1.18 8.24 16.84
CA GLY A 61 2.12 7.55 15.96
C GLY A 61 2.06 8.13 14.54
N THR A 62 3.20 8.17 13.86
CA THR A 62 3.23 8.47 12.41
C THR A 62 2.56 7.35 11.60
N ALA A 63 2.20 7.61 10.34
CA ALA A 63 1.65 6.58 9.45
C ALA A 63 2.55 5.34 9.35
N ALA A 64 3.89 5.53 9.37
CA ALA A 64 4.86 4.43 9.34
C ALA A 64 4.85 3.58 10.63
N GLU A 65 4.76 4.22 11.79
CA GLU A 65 4.68 3.52 13.08
C GLU A 65 3.37 2.75 13.23
N ILE A 66 2.26 3.33 12.77
CA ILE A 66 0.95 2.68 12.76
C ILE A 66 0.99 1.43 11.88
N THR A 67 1.48 1.53 10.66
CA THR A 67 1.57 0.37 9.75
C THR A 67 2.55 -0.69 10.27
N ALA A 68 3.65 -0.28 10.91
CA ALA A 68 4.59 -1.21 11.53
C ALA A 68 3.95 -1.99 12.67
N LYS A 69 3.18 -1.32 13.54
CA LYS A 69 2.45 -1.96 14.63
C LYS A 69 1.43 -2.96 14.12
N ILE A 70 0.60 -2.59 13.16
CA ILE A 70 -0.38 -3.49 12.55
C ILE A 70 0.32 -4.72 11.95
N LYS A 71 1.42 -4.54 11.22
CA LYS A 71 2.19 -5.64 10.62
C LYS A 71 2.90 -6.51 11.64
N GLN A 72 3.15 -6.03 12.84
CA GLN A 72 3.70 -6.80 13.95
C GLN A 72 2.64 -7.69 14.58
N ASP A 73 1.43 -7.19 14.78
CA ASP A 73 0.38 -7.86 15.55
C ASP A 73 -0.54 -8.71 14.67
N VAL A 74 -0.65 -8.38 13.38
CA VAL A 74 -1.48 -9.10 12.41
C VAL A 74 -0.60 -9.83 11.40
N LYS A 75 -0.95 -11.08 11.10
CA LYS A 75 -0.23 -11.87 10.12
C LYS A 75 -0.64 -11.49 8.70
N PHE A 76 0.33 -11.04 7.93
CA PHE A 76 0.20 -10.77 6.49
C PHE A 76 1.02 -11.73 5.64
N PRO A 77 0.67 -11.92 4.36
CA PRO A 77 1.57 -12.53 3.38
C PRO A 77 2.81 -11.63 3.16
N GLY A 78 3.70 -12.02 2.25
CA GLY A 78 4.81 -11.14 1.86
C GLY A 78 4.32 -9.82 1.30
N MET A 79 4.47 -8.73 2.08
CA MET A 79 4.03 -7.39 1.72
C MET A 79 5.14 -6.60 1.03
N ALA A 80 4.78 -5.87 -0.02
CA ALA A 80 5.63 -4.92 -0.72
C ALA A 80 5.19 -3.49 -0.39
N GLU A 81 6.14 -2.63 -0.11
CA GLU A 81 5.88 -1.21 0.15
C GLU A 81 5.50 -0.47 -1.14
N ILE A 82 4.54 0.44 -1.02
CA ILE A 82 4.22 1.44 -2.04
C ILE A 82 4.91 2.74 -1.61
N GLY A 83 6.11 2.99 -2.15
CA GLY A 83 6.84 4.21 -1.88
C GLY A 83 6.11 5.48 -2.34
N ALA A 84 6.54 6.63 -1.83
CA ALA A 84 5.92 7.92 -2.14
C ALA A 84 5.94 8.26 -3.65
N ASP A 85 6.97 7.80 -4.36
CA ASP A 85 7.13 7.95 -5.81
C ASP A 85 6.08 7.19 -6.63
N ARG A 86 5.55 6.09 -6.07
CA ARG A 86 4.53 5.25 -6.69
C ARG A 86 3.13 5.49 -6.15
N ARG A 87 2.98 6.30 -5.10
CA ARG A 87 1.69 6.52 -4.43
C ARG A 87 0.58 6.92 -5.38
N SER A 88 0.83 7.89 -6.28
CA SER A 88 -0.17 8.39 -7.23
C SER A 88 -0.69 7.35 -8.21
N SER A 89 0.02 6.22 -8.40
CA SER A 89 -0.46 5.10 -9.21
C SER A 89 -1.51 4.23 -8.48
N PHE A 90 -1.63 4.39 -7.17
CA PHE A 90 -2.52 3.59 -6.31
C PHE A 90 -3.58 4.45 -5.62
N TYR A 91 -3.22 5.68 -5.25
CA TYR A 91 -4.04 6.57 -4.44
C TYR A 91 -3.95 8.00 -4.99
N ASP A 92 -5.09 8.52 -5.41
CA ASP A 92 -5.21 9.90 -5.93
C ASP A 92 -5.36 10.88 -4.76
N VAL A 93 -4.23 11.17 -4.11
CA VAL A 93 -4.14 12.13 -3.00
C VAL A 93 -2.99 13.10 -3.28
N ASP A 94 -3.27 14.38 -3.23
CA ASP A 94 -2.27 15.44 -3.41
C ASP A 94 -1.19 15.36 -2.32
N SER A 95 0.07 15.50 -2.71
CA SER A 95 1.21 15.37 -1.81
C SER A 95 1.25 16.43 -0.72
N ASP A 96 0.82 17.64 -1.01
CA ASP A 96 0.79 18.79 -0.12
C ASP A 96 -0.26 18.69 0.99
N LYS A 97 -1.23 17.79 0.82
CA LYS A 97 -2.26 17.47 1.81
C LYS A 97 -1.87 16.39 2.80
N ILE A 98 -0.72 15.76 2.61
CA ILE A 98 -0.26 14.60 3.40
C ILE A 98 0.87 15.03 4.33
N VAL A 99 0.72 14.80 5.63
CA VAL A 99 1.75 14.97 6.65
C VAL A 99 2.65 13.74 6.69
N SER A 100 2.06 12.56 6.77
CA SER A 100 2.77 11.28 6.73
C SER A 100 1.98 10.22 5.97
N TYR A 101 2.70 9.25 5.39
CA TYR A 101 2.14 8.20 4.55
C TYR A 101 2.92 6.91 4.69
N SER A 102 2.20 5.80 4.74
CA SER A 102 2.80 4.47 4.67
C SER A 102 1.79 3.50 4.07
N ALA A 103 2.19 2.73 3.07
CA ALA A 103 1.33 1.72 2.46
C ALA A 103 2.07 0.48 2.01
N PHE A 104 1.39 -0.65 2.09
CA PHE A 104 1.87 -1.97 1.71
C PHE A 104 0.75 -2.76 1.04
N ILE A 105 1.12 -3.53 0.01
CA ILE A 105 0.24 -4.48 -0.69
C ILE A 105 0.85 -5.87 -0.68
N CYS A 106 0.07 -6.90 -0.92
CA CYS A 106 0.59 -8.24 -1.17
C CYS A 106 1.54 -8.24 -2.37
N GLY A 107 2.83 -8.47 -2.12
CA GLY A 107 3.89 -8.35 -3.13
C GLY A 107 3.80 -9.39 -4.25
N SER A 108 3.17 -10.55 -4.00
CA SER A 108 2.94 -11.59 -5.01
C SER A 108 1.68 -11.36 -5.85
N GLY A 109 0.80 -10.43 -5.45
CA GLY A 109 -0.52 -10.26 -6.06
C GLY A 109 -1.48 -11.44 -5.83
N GLY A 110 -1.12 -12.38 -4.95
CA GLY A 110 -1.91 -13.60 -4.72
C GLY A 110 -3.08 -13.43 -3.75
N SER A 111 -3.16 -12.30 -3.05
CA SER A 111 -4.25 -11.95 -2.13
C SER A 111 -4.50 -10.45 -2.15
N PRO A 112 -5.67 -9.99 -1.69
CA PRO A 112 -6.04 -8.57 -1.66
C PRO A 112 -5.45 -7.82 -0.46
N ASP A 113 -4.58 -8.45 0.35
CA ASP A 113 -4.02 -7.81 1.53
C ASP A 113 -3.39 -6.46 1.21
N GLU A 114 -3.86 -5.44 1.89
CA GLU A 114 -3.42 -4.07 1.73
C GLU A 114 -3.55 -3.29 3.04
N ILE A 115 -2.56 -2.49 3.36
CA ILE A 115 -2.63 -1.48 4.41
C ILE A 115 -2.14 -0.17 3.80
N ALA A 116 -2.92 0.89 3.93
CA ALA A 116 -2.49 2.24 3.62
C ALA A 116 -2.95 3.19 4.71
N VAL A 117 -2.03 3.95 5.28
CA VAL A 117 -2.31 4.96 6.31
C VAL A 117 -1.86 6.31 5.82
N PHE A 118 -2.75 7.28 5.88
CA PHE A 118 -2.52 8.68 5.55
C PHE A 118 -2.78 9.54 6.78
N GLU A 119 -1.84 10.36 7.15
CA GLU A 119 -2.04 11.48 8.05
C GLU A 119 -2.25 12.73 7.22
N MET A 120 -3.41 13.34 7.35
CA MET A 120 -3.80 14.51 6.56
C MET A 120 -3.43 15.80 7.28
N SER A 121 -3.02 16.80 6.51
CA SER A 121 -2.73 18.15 7.03
C SER A 121 -3.99 18.90 7.46
N SER A 122 -5.15 18.53 6.92
CA SER A 122 -6.44 19.12 7.27
C SER A 122 -7.53 18.04 7.39
N SER A 123 -8.37 18.15 8.39
CA SER A 123 -9.57 17.33 8.52
C SER A 123 -10.57 17.52 7.38
N ASP A 124 -10.52 18.64 6.70
CA ASP A 124 -11.42 18.98 5.57
C ASP A 124 -11.16 18.07 4.34
N ASP A 125 -9.95 17.51 4.22
CA ASP A 125 -9.57 16.61 3.13
C ASP A 125 -9.95 15.15 3.41
N ILE A 126 -10.22 14.78 4.66
CA ILE A 126 -10.53 13.41 5.08
C ILE A 126 -11.72 12.80 4.31
N PRO A 127 -12.85 13.50 4.11
CA PRO A 127 -13.98 12.91 3.40
C PRO A 127 -13.66 12.50 1.96
N ALA A 128 -12.82 13.29 1.27
CA ALA A 128 -12.40 13.00 -0.11
C ALA A 128 -11.48 11.77 -0.16
N VAL A 129 -10.49 11.72 0.74
CA VAL A 129 -9.56 10.58 0.83
C VAL A 129 -10.29 9.31 1.25
N LYS A 130 -11.18 9.39 2.24
CA LYS A 130 -12.03 8.26 2.66
C LYS A 130 -12.81 7.69 1.47
N LYS A 131 -13.50 8.53 0.73
CA LYS A 131 -14.28 8.12 -0.45
C LYS A 131 -13.41 7.43 -1.50
N MET A 132 -12.25 7.97 -1.82
CA MET A 132 -11.30 7.38 -2.77
C MET A 132 -10.86 5.99 -2.30
N LEU A 133 -10.55 5.82 -1.00
CA LEU A 133 -10.18 4.53 -0.43
C LEU A 133 -11.36 3.53 -0.44
N GLU A 134 -12.58 3.97 -0.18
CA GLU A 134 -13.79 3.13 -0.28
C GLU A 134 -14.02 2.64 -1.74
N GLU A 135 -13.82 3.51 -2.72
CA GLU A 135 -13.89 3.15 -4.14
C GLU A 135 -12.81 2.11 -4.51
N ARG A 136 -11.60 2.25 -3.93
CA ARG A 136 -10.53 1.27 -4.10
C ARG A 136 -10.90 -0.10 -3.50
N VAL A 137 -11.41 -0.13 -2.27
CA VAL A 137 -11.90 -1.35 -1.62
C VAL A 137 -12.98 -2.03 -2.48
N ALA A 138 -13.95 -1.27 -2.97
CA ALA A 138 -15.02 -1.79 -3.83
C ALA A 138 -14.46 -2.39 -5.13
N GLY A 139 -13.48 -1.75 -5.75
CA GLY A 139 -12.81 -2.24 -6.95
C GLY A 139 -12.05 -3.54 -6.70
N GLN A 140 -11.31 -3.65 -5.60
CA GLN A 140 -10.62 -4.88 -5.22
C GLN A 140 -11.60 -6.03 -4.91
N LYS A 141 -12.66 -5.74 -4.16
CA LYS A 141 -13.72 -6.72 -3.88
C LYS A 141 -14.32 -7.27 -5.17
N SER A 142 -14.70 -6.37 -6.09
CA SER A 142 -15.24 -6.77 -7.39
C SER A 142 -14.26 -7.63 -8.19
N THR A 143 -12.96 -7.32 -8.13
CA THR A 143 -11.92 -8.15 -8.74
C THR A 143 -11.89 -9.54 -8.12
N CYS A 144 -11.91 -9.65 -6.79
CA CYS A 144 -11.93 -10.94 -6.10
C CYS A 144 -13.18 -11.77 -6.44
N GLU A 145 -14.33 -11.13 -6.58
CA GLU A 145 -15.59 -11.82 -6.95
C GLU A 145 -15.56 -12.37 -8.38
N GLN A 146 -14.82 -11.74 -9.28
CA GLN A 146 -14.71 -12.15 -10.69
C GLN A 146 -13.68 -13.27 -10.93
N TYR A 147 -12.70 -13.42 -10.08
CA TYR A 147 -11.64 -14.41 -10.24
C TYR A 147 -11.83 -15.58 -9.27
N PRO A 148 -12.05 -16.82 -9.75
CA PRO A 148 -12.34 -17.98 -8.90
C PRO A 148 -11.30 -18.27 -7.82
N LEU A 149 -10.00 -18.02 -8.11
CA LEU A 149 -8.93 -18.22 -7.14
C LEU A 149 -8.92 -17.14 -6.05
N ALA A 150 -9.43 -15.95 -6.33
CA ALA A 150 -9.52 -14.84 -5.39
C ALA A 150 -10.85 -14.83 -4.61
N ALA A 151 -11.85 -15.62 -5.01
CA ALA A 151 -13.16 -15.67 -4.34
C ALA A 151 -13.05 -16.07 -2.85
N ASN A 152 -12.00 -16.81 -2.49
CA ASN A 152 -11.73 -17.20 -1.10
C ASN A 152 -11.36 -16.03 -0.19
N TYR A 153 -11.06 -14.85 -0.74
CA TYR A 153 -10.69 -13.64 0.01
C TYR A 153 -11.85 -12.64 0.17
N VAL A 154 -13.03 -12.91 -0.39
CA VAL A 154 -14.18 -11.99 -0.34
C VAL A 154 -14.59 -11.67 1.11
N TYR A 155 -14.36 -12.60 2.05
CA TYR A 155 -14.64 -12.38 3.47
C TYR A 155 -13.79 -11.27 4.13
N MET A 156 -12.69 -10.86 3.49
CA MET A 156 -11.82 -9.78 4.00
C MET A 156 -12.38 -8.38 3.73
N PHE A 157 -13.46 -8.30 2.94
CA PHE A 157 -14.09 -7.03 2.58
C PHE A 157 -15.36 -6.81 3.38
N ASP A 158 -15.33 -5.82 4.25
CA ASP A 158 -16.48 -5.36 5.03
C ASP A 158 -16.57 -3.82 5.03
N ASP A 159 -17.56 -3.28 5.72
CA ASP A 159 -17.78 -1.83 5.78
C ASP A 159 -16.72 -1.09 6.63
N ASN A 160 -15.82 -1.82 7.28
CA ASN A 160 -14.79 -1.27 8.16
C ASN A 160 -13.38 -1.28 7.50
N ASN A 161 -13.26 -1.65 6.24
CA ASN A 161 -11.97 -1.62 5.55
C ASN A 161 -11.38 -0.22 5.42
N VAL A 162 -12.21 0.84 5.53
CA VAL A 162 -11.74 2.22 5.58
C VAL A 162 -12.15 2.84 6.91
N VAL A 163 -11.17 3.26 7.69
CA VAL A 163 -11.35 3.82 9.04
C VAL A 163 -10.69 5.18 9.17
N VAL A 164 -11.30 6.02 10.00
CA VAL A 164 -10.81 7.37 10.31
C VAL A 164 -10.64 7.51 11.81
N ASN A 165 -9.54 8.11 12.23
CA ASN A 165 -9.35 8.55 13.61
C ASN A 165 -8.49 9.83 13.65
N GLY A 166 -9.01 10.92 14.21
CA GLY A 166 -8.37 12.22 14.14
C GLY A 166 -8.09 12.64 12.68
N ASN A 167 -6.86 13.02 12.40
CA ASN A 167 -6.42 13.38 11.04
C ASN A 167 -5.93 12.18 10.22
N PHE A 168 -6.09 10.96 10.73
CA PHE A 168 -5.67 9.76 10.02
C PHE A 168 -6.84 9.09 9.29
N VAL A 169 -6.55 8.65 8.07
CA VAL A 169 -7.43 7.78 7.28
C VAL A 169 -6.64 6.52 6.92
N ALA A 170 -7.22 5.36 7.17
CA ALA A 170 -6.59 4.09 6.81
C ALA A 170 -7.49 3.23 5.94
N LEU A 171 -6.88 2.55 4.98
CA LEU A 171 -7.43 1.40 4.28
C LEU A 171 -6.74 0.15 4.84
N ILE A 172 -7.52 -0.82 5.29
CA ILE A 172 -7.02 -2.07 5.86
C ILE A 172 -7.83 -3.22 5.26
N ILE A 173 -7.14 -4.10 4.54
CA ILE A 173 -7.69 -5.35 4.01
C ILE A 173 -6.77 -6.46 4.47
N CYS A 174 -7.22 -7.30 5.39
CA CYS A 174 -6.46 -8.44 5.90
C CYS A 174 -7.38 -9.47 6.54
N ALA A 175 -6.85 -10.64 6.84
CA ALA A 175 -7.62 -11.73 7.44
C ALA A 175 -8.12 -11.41 8.86
N ASP A 176 -7.34 -10.64 9.64
CA ASP A 176 -7.73 -10.18 10.99
C ASP A 176 -7.93 -8.67 11.00
N ASN A 177 -8.94 -8.24 10.27
CA ASN A 177 -9.26 -6.83 10.09
C ASN A 177 -9.62 -6.14 11.43
N ALA A 178 -10.31 -6.84 12.31
CA ALA A 178 -10.72 -6.31 13.62
C ALA A 178 -9.51 -5.91 14.48
N LYS A 179 -8.49 -6.77 14.56
CA LYS A 179 -7.26 -6.48 15.31
C LYS A 179 -6.48 -5.32 14.68
N ALA A 180 -6.35 -5.32 13.37
CA ALA A 180 -5.67 -4.24 12.65
C ALA A 180 -6.33 -2.87 12.88
N ILE A 181 -7.66 -2.80 12.91
CA ILE A 181 -8.42 -1.59 13.20
C ILE A 181 -8.25 -1.15 14.66
N GLU A 182 -8.20 -2.09 15.60
CA GLU A 182 -7.92 -1.80 17.01
C GLU A 182 -6.55 -1.11 17.15
N ASP A 183 -5.51 -1.68 16.54
CA ASP A 183 -4.16 -1.13 16.58
C ASP A 183 -4.09 0.26 15.92
N PHE A 184 -4.74 0.43 14.76
CA PHE A 184 -4.87 1.74 14.13
C PHE A 184 -5.47 2.77 15.07
N LYS A 185 -6.63 2.46 15.69
CA LYS A 185 -7.33 3.39 16.59
C LYS A 185 -6.56 3.69 17.88
N ALA A 186 -5.73 2.75 18.33
CA ALA A 186 -4.90 2.95 19.52
C ALA A 186 -3.77 3.96 19.27
N MET A 187 -3.23 4.00 18.07
CA MET A 187 -2.05 4.80 17.69
C MET A 187 -2.40 6.10 16.96
N ALA A 188 -3.42 6.11 16.12
CA ALA A 188 -3.91 7.31 15.44
C ALA A 188 -4.76 8.15 16.40
N LYS A 189 -4.24 9.31 16.84
CA LYS A 189 -4.95 10.20 17.79
C LYS A 189 -4.84 11.65 17.33
#